data_cbf5d480f815f65087345b42734bed5b
#
_entry.id   cbf5d480f815f65087345b42734bed5b
#
_cell.length_a   1.000
_cell.length_b   1.000
_cell.length_c   1.000
_cell.angle_alpha   90.00
_cell.angle_beta   90.00
_cell.angle_gamma   90.00
#
_symmetry.space_group_name_H-M   'P 1'
#
loop_
_entity.id
_entity.type
_entity.pdbx_description
1 polymer ?
#
loop_
_entity_poly.entity_id
_entity_poly.type
_entity_poly.pdbx_seq_one_letter_code
_entity_poly.pdbx_strand_id
1 'polypeptide(L)'
;MINNAAALSEIRQSWGGARRLRVRVQRSLAGTVATGPGTAQALAHIAHNLPFLHACAVLTDTLAYLRDEGVFPSRTRTRGTLVRASTGALQWLDRPAVDRMVRDRNALAHRGAVLGRAECWEYFDLVERQLTAWAIL
;
A
#
# COMPACT_ATOMS: atom_id res chain seq x y z
N MET A 1 -16.11 4.25 11.75
CA MET A 1 -14.69 4.51 11.83
C MET A 1 -14.29 5.79 11.10
N ILE A 2 -14.34 5.91 9.80
CA ILE A 2 -14.27 7.22 9.11
C ILE A 2 -15.70 7.74 8.97
N ASN A 3 -16.00 8.85 9.65
CA ASN A 3 -17.33 9.44 9.64
C ASN A 3 -17.54 10.40 8.45
N ASN A 4 -16.44 10.91 7.87
CA ASN A 4 -16.51 11.78 6.70
C ASN A 4 -16.75 10.95 5.44
N ALA A 5 -17.95 11.01 4.88
CA ALA A 5 -18.34 10.26 3.69
C ALA A 5 -17.51 10.66 2.45
N ALA A 6 -17.10 11.92 2.32
CA ALA A 6 -16.25 12.37 1.22
C ALA A 6 -14.84 11.76 1.30
N ALA A 7 -14.24 11.76 2.49
CA ALA A 7 -12.94 11.14 2.73
C ALA A 7 -12.99 9.62 2.46
N LEU A 8 -14.04 8.94 2.91
CA LEU A 8 -14.24 7.52 2.66
C LEU A 8 -14.38 7.23 1.15
N SER A 9 -15.12 8.05 0.43
CA SER A 9 -15.27 7.94 -1.03
C SER A 9 -13.92 8.12 -1.74
N GLU A 10 -13.13 9.09 -1.34
CA GLU A 10 -11.80 9.36 -1.89
C GLU A 10 -10.85 8.17 -1.69
N ILE A 11 -10.81 7.62 -0.49
CA ILE A 11 -9.99 6.43 -0.18
C ILE A 11 -10.42 5.25 -1.07
N ARG A 12 -11.71 5.00 -1.20
CA ARG A 12 -12.25 3.91 -2.05
C ARG A 12 -11.91 4.11 -3.52
N GLN A 13 -11.98 5.33 -4.04
CA GLN A 13 -11.56 5.65 -5.40
C GLN A 13 -10.06 5.41 -5.60
N SER A 14 -9.25 5.86 -4.66
CA SER A 14 -7.79 5.67 -4.69
C SER A 14 -7.43 4.17 -4.65
N TRP A 15 -8.11 3.39 -3.80
CA TRP A 15 -7.94 1.93 -3.76
C TRP A 15 -8.36 1.27 -5.08
N GLY A 16 -9.47 1.69 -5.66
CA GLY A 16 -9.89 1.25 -6.99
C GLY A 16 -8.83 1.50 -8.06
N GLY A 17 -8.14 2.65 -7.98
CA GLY A 17 -6.98 2.98 -8.82
C GLY A 17 -5.81 2.02 -8.62
N ALA A 18 -5.48 1.70 -7.36
CA ALA A 18 -4.42 0.75 -7.03
C ALA A 18 -4.72 -0.66 -7.58
N ARG A 19 -5.95 -1.13 -7.46
CA ARG A 19 -6.39 -2.42 -8.02
C ARG A 19 -6.31 -2.46 -9.54
N ARG A 20 -6.73 -1.40 -10.23
CA ARG A 20 -6.62 -1.29 -11.70
C ARG A 20 -5.15 -1.29 -12.14
N LEU A 21 -4.30 -0.59 -11.41
CA LEU A 21 -2.86 -0.57 -11.69
C LEU A 21 -2.25 -1.97 -11.52
N ARG A 22 -2.61 -2.70 -10.47
CA ARG A 22 -2.19 -4.09 -10.27
C ARG A 22 -2.59 -4.99 -11.44
N VAL A 23 -3.83 -4.90 -11.88
CA VAL A 23 -4.31 -5.68 -13.04
C VAL A 23 -3.55 -5.34 -14.33
N ARG A 24 -3.29 -4.06 -14.56
CA ARG A 24 -2.49 -3.63 -15.73
C ARG A 24 -1.07 -4.18 -15.68
N VAL A 25 -0.42 -4.09 -14.54
CA VAL A 25 0.95 -4.62 -14.36
C VAL A 25 0.96 -6.13 -14.55
N GLN A 26 0.02 -6.86 -14.00
CA GLN A 26 -0.08 -8.31 -14.18
C GLN A 26 -0.27 -8.70 -15.65
N ARG A 27 -1.10 -7.97 -16.40
CA ARG A 27 -1.32 -8.21 -17.84
C ARG A 27 -0.07 -7.88 -18.66
N SER A 28 0.60 -6.76 -18.38
CA SER A 28 1.84 -6.36 -19.07
C SER A 28 2.96 -7.37 -18.84
N LEU A 29 3.11 -7.90 -17.64
CA LEU A 29 4.12 -8.92 -17.32
C LEU A 29 3.81 -10.25 -18.02
N ALA A 30 2.56 -10.64 -18.16
CA ALA A 30 2.16 -11.83 -18.92
C ALA A 30 2.52 -11.73 -20.41
N GLY A 31 2.47 -10.51 -21.00
CA GLY A 31 2.84 -10.27 -22.39
C GLY A 31 4.35 -10.16 -22.65
N THR A 32 5.15 -9.81 -21.63
CA THR A 32 6.60 -9.53 -21.77
C THR A 32 7.49 -10.77 -21.69
N VAL A 33 7.00 -11.86 -21.19
CA VAL A 33 7.76 -13.14 -21.06
C VAL A 33 8.23 -13.69 -22.41
N ALA A 34 7.65 -13.22 -23.52
CA ALA A 34 7.94 -13.69 -24.86
C ALA A 34 9.03 -12.88 -25.62
N THR A 35 9.50 -11.76 -25.10
CA THR A 35 10.33 -10.81 -25.86
C THR A 35 11.71 -10.54 -25.26
N GLY A 36 12.55 -11.54 -25.08
CA GLY A 36 13.98 -11.43 -24.90
C GLY A 36 14.56 -10.39 -23.91
N PRO A 37 15.88 -10.42 -23.64
CA PRO A 37 16.54 -9.52 -22.69
C PRO A 37 16.60 -8.08 -23.24
N GLY A 38 16.19 -7.10 -22.42
CA GLY A 38 16.28 -5.69 -22.80
C GLY A 38 15.61 -4.77 -21.77
N THR A 39 15.47 -3.50 -22.15
CA THR A 39 14.85 -2.45 -21.32
C THR A 39 13.43 -2.82 -20.88
N ALA A 40 12.64 -3.48 -21.73
CA ALA A 40 11.29 -3.96 -21.43
C ALA A 40 11.29 -4.98 -20.27
N GLN A 41 12.28 -5.88 -20.22
CA GLN A 41 12.42 -6.86 -19.16
C GLN A 41 12.86 -6.21 -17.85
N ALA A 42 13.75 -5.21 -17.89
CA ALA A 42 14.16 -4.43 -16.73
C ALA A 42 12.96 -3.63 -16.16
N LEU A 43 12.16 -2.99 -17.02
CA LEU A 43 10.93 -2.29 -16.60
C LEU A 43 9.88 -3.26 -16.03
N ALA A 44 9.70 -4.43 -16.65
CA ALA A 44 8.81 -5.46 -16.15
C ALA A 44 9.22 -5.95 -14.75
N HIS A 45 10.53 -5.98 -14.47
CA HIS A 45 11.04 -6.41 -13.16
C HIS A 45 10.68 -5.47 -12.02
N ILE A 46 10.54 -4.18 -12.29
CA ILE A 46 10.21 -3.16 -11.28
C ILE A 46 8.74 -2.71 -11.31
N ALA A 47 8.00 -2.99 -12.37
CA ALA A 47 6.63 -2.49 -12.55
C ALA A 47 5.68 -2.93 -11.44
N HIS A 48 5.85 -4.12 -10.87
CA HIS A 48 5.03 -4.63 -9.77
C HIS A 48 5.22 -3.86 -8.45
N ASN A 49 6.28 -3.06 -8.33
CA ASN A 49 6.46 -2.18 -7.19
C ASN A 49 5.48 -0.98 -7.20
N LEU A 50 4.96 -0.56 -8.36
CA LEU A 50 4.06 0.58 -8.47
C LEU A 50 2.70 0.35 -7.74
N PRO A 51 1.98 -0.76 -7.95
CA PRO A 51 0.76 -1.03 -7.18
C PRO A 51 1.04 -1.15 -5.68
N PHE A 52 2.16 -1.73 -5.28
CA PHE A 52 2.59 -1.79 -3.90
C PHE A 52 2.79 -0.40 -3.29
N LEU A 53 3.49 0.50 -3.96
CA LEU A 53 3.67 1.87 -3.51
C LEU A 53 2.34 2.61 -3.40
N HIS A 54 1.43 2.40 -4.34
CA HIS A 54 0.09 2.98 -4.30
C HIS A 54 -0.72 2.44 -3.11
N ALA A 55 -0.69 1.14 -2.86
CA ALA A 55 -1.34 0.55 -1.68
C ALA A 55 -0.81 1.13 -0.36
N CYS A 56 0.50 1.32 -0.27
CA CYS A 56 1.13 1.98 0.89
C CYS A 56 0.68 3.43 1.05
N ALA A 57 0.50 4.17 -0.05
CA ALA A 57 0.00 5.53 -0.01
C ALA A 57 -1.45 5.58 0.50
N VAL A 58 -2.33 4.72 -0.02
CA VAL A 58 -3.72 4.64 0.43
C VAL A 58 -3.82 4.31 1.93
N LEU A 59 -3.01 3.37 2.42
CA LEU A 59 -2.95 3.06 3.85
C LEU A 59 -2.51 4.29 4.67
N THR A 60 -1.50 5.02 4.19
CA THR A 60 -1.00 6.23 4.87
C THR A 60 -2.09 7.30 4.94
N ASP A 61 -2.78 7.55 3.83
CA ASP A 61 -3.86 8.53 3.75
C ASP A 61 -5.03 8.14 4.66
N THR A 62 -5.39 6.86 4.68
CA THR A 62 -6.41 6.34 5.59
C THR A 62 -6.05 6.60 7.05
N LEU A 63 -4.82 6.31 7.46
CA LEU A 63 -4.35 6.58 8.81
C LEU A 63 -4.32 8.08 9.13
N ALA A 64 -3.96 8.92 8.16
CA ALA A 64 -3.99 10.36 8.33
C ALA A 64 -5.42 10.88 8.54
N TYR A 65 -6.40 10.38 7.79
CA TYR A 65 -7.81 10.72 8.01
C TYR A 65 -8.31 10.28 9.38
N LEU A 66 -8.01 9.04 9.80
CA LEU A 66 -8.39 8.53 11.13
C LEU A 66 -7.77 9.36 12.26
N ARG A 67 -6.52 9.79 12.10
CA ARG A 67 -5.88 10.71 13.04
C ARG A 67 -6.60 12.07 13.07
N ASP A 68 -6.91 12.62 11.91
CA ASP A 68 -7.57 13.93 11.80
C ASP A 68 -9.00 13.90 12.38
N GLU A 69 -9.65 12.75 12.35
CA GLU A 69 -10.93 12.50 13.06
C GLU A 69 -10.77 12.22 14.57
N GLY A 70 -9.54 12.23 15.08
CA GLY A 70 -9.27 12.07 16.50
C GLY A 70 -9.28 10.62 17.01
N VAL A 71 -9.21 9.64 16.12
CA VAL A 71 -9.19 8.21 16.51
C VAL A 71 -7.93 7.87 17.31
N PHE A 72 -6.80 8.50 16.96
CA PHE A 72 -5.55 8.41 17.71
C PHE A 72 -4.70 9.68 17.54
N PRO A 73 -3.89 10.06 18.55
CA PRO A 73 -3.04 11.23 18.45
C PRO A 73 -1.75 10.92 17.68
N SER A 74 -1.33 11.82 16.79
CA SER A 74 -0.01 11.81 16.18
C SER A 74 0.41 13.20 15.75
N ARG A 75 1.66 13.59 16.06
CA ARG A 75 2.22 14.89 15.68
C ARG A 75 2.69 14.92 14.23
N THR A 76 3.00 13.77 13.64
CA THR A 76 3.54 13.67 12.30
C THR A 76 2.65 12.81 11.41
N ARG A 77 2.80 12.99 10.10
CA ARG A 77 2.05 12.24 9.07
C ARG A 77 2.89 11.17 8.38
N THR A 78 4.08 10.87 8.89
CA THR A 78 4.90 9.82 8.31
C THR A 78 4.27 8.46 8.58
N ARG A 79 4.31 7.58 7.57
CA ARG A 79 3.68 6.25 7.65
C ARG A 79 4.10 5.47 8.89
N GLY A 80 5.39 5.37 9.16
CA GLY A 80 5.90 4.62 10.31
C GLY A 80 5.39 5.18 11.64
N THR A 81 5.29 6.50 11.76
CA THR A 81 4.76 7.15 12.97
C THR A 81 3.26 6.95 13.12
N LEU A 82 2.49 7.07 12.04
CA LEU A 82 1.05 6.82 12.04
C LEU A 82 0.73 5.37 12.42
N VAL A 83 1.47 4.41 11.85
CA VAL A 83 1.31 2.99 12.19
C VAL A 83 1.58 2.74 13.68
N ARG A 84 2.66 3.30 14.24
CA ARG A 84 2.98 3.15 15.67
C ARG A 84 1.94 3.83 16.56
N ALA A 85 1.55 5.05 16.24
CA ALA A 85 0.59 5.82 17.04
C ALA A 85 -0.81 5.17 17.08
N SER A 86 -1.19 4.47 16.01
CA SER A 86 -2.49 3.82 15.89
C SER A 86 -2.60 2.49 16.64
N THR A 87 -1.50 1.94 17.14
CA THR A 87 -1.45 0.55 17.67
C THR A 87 -2.43 0.29 18.81
N GLY A 88 -2.64 1.26 19.69
CA GLY A 88 -3.58 1.11 20.82
C GLY A 88 -5.04 1.41 20.47
N ALA A 89 -5.28 2.08 19.34
CA ALA A 89 -6.62 2.55 18.95
C ALA A 89 -7.24 1.73 17.82
N LEU A 90 -6.41 1.14 16.95
CA LEU A 90 -6.85 0.34 15.80
C LEU A 90 -6.44 -1.12 15.98
N GLN A 91 -7.33 -2.01 15.60
CA GLN A 91 -7.04 -3.44 15.54
C GLN A 91 -6.30 -3.76 14.24
N TRP A 92 -5.04 -4.15 14.37
CA TRP A 92 -4.23 -4.62 13.27
C TRP A 92 -4.32 -6.14 13.12
N LEU A 93 -4.53 -6.62 11.90
CA LEU A 93 -4.62 -8.06 11.60
C LEU A 93 -3.26 -8.76 11.72
N ASP A 94 -2.22 -8.12 11.17
CA ASP A 94 -0.83 -8.62 11.22
C ASP A 94 0.13 -7.44 11.34
N ARG A 95 0.31 -6.95 12.55
CA ARG A 95 1.17 -5.82 12.81
C ARG A 95 2.65 -6.07 12.46
N PRO A 96 3.24 -7.24 12.75
CA PRO A 96 4.61 -7.53 12.32
C PRO A 96 4.80 -7.47 10.80
N ALA A 97 3.84 -7.97 10.02
CA ALA A 97 3.88 -7.87 8.56
C ALA A 97 3.79 -6.42 8.07
N VAL A 98 2.96 -5.60 8.71
CA VAL A 98 2.87 -4.16 8.41
C VAL A 98 4.19 -3.44 8.71
N ASP A 99 4.85 -3.75 9.81
CA ASP A 99 6.16 -3.17 10.14
C ASP A 99 7.24 -3.57 9.12
N ARG A 100 7.24 -4.82 8.65
CA ARG A 100 8.12 -5.25 7.55
C ARG A 100 7.82 -4.50 6.26
N MET A 101 6.55 -4.38 5.90
CA MET A 101 6.10 -3.63 4.73
C MET A 101 6.58 -2.17 4.76
N VAL A 102 6.48 -1.51 5.89
CA VAL A 102 6.95 -0.12 6.07
C VAL A 102 8.45 -0.03 5.85
N ARG A 103 9.23 -0.96 6.42
CA ARG A 103 10.70 -1.00 6.21
C ARG A 103 11.07 -1.25 4.76
N ASP A 104 10.43 -2.20 4.11
CA ASP A 104 10.71 -2.56 2.72
C ASP A 104 10.33 -1.42 1.76
N ARG A 105 9.21 -0.77 2.00
CA ARG A 105 8.81 0.44 1.25
C ARG A 105 9.84 1.56 1.42
N ASN A 106 10.34 1.79 2.62
CA ASN A 106 11.34 2.82 2.88
C ASN A 106 12.67 2.46 2.20
N ALA A 107 13.09 1.22 2.21
CA ALA A 107 14.26 0.74 1.50
C ALA A 107 14.12 0.93 -0.03
N LEU A 108 12.95 0.67 -0.60
CA LEU A 108 12.65 0.92 -2.00
C LEU A 108 12.77 2.41 -2.33
N ALA A 109 12.17 3.29 -1.51
CA ALA A 109 12.15 4.72 -1.75
C ALA A 109 13.51 5.41 -1.58
N HIS A 110 14.32 4.98 -0.60
CA HIS A 110 15.56 5.67 -0.22
C HIS A 110 16.84 4.99 -0.70
N ARG A 111 16.79 3.69 -0.98
CA ARG A 111 17.96 2.90 -1.39
C ARG A 111 17.78 2.19 -2.73
N GLY A 112 16.63 2.35 -3.38
CA GLY A 112 16.32 1.67 -4.64
C GLY A 112 16.24 0.16 -4.51
N ALA A 113 15.97 -0.37 -3.31
CA ALA A 113 15.86 -1.81 -3.06
C ALA A 113 14.56 -2.34 -3.66
N VAL A 114 14.62 -2.91 -4.85
CA VAL A 114 13.47 -3.47 -5.56
C VAL A 114 12.96 -4.73 -4.86
N LEU A 115 11.64 -4.79 -4.62
CA LEU A 115 10.99 -5.95 -4.03
C LEU A 115 10.63 -6.99 -5.10
N GLY A 116 10.61 -8.26 -4.71
CA GLY A 116 10.12 -9.34 -5.54
C GLY A 116 8.61 -9.24 -5.80
N ARG A 117 8.16 -9.84 -6.92
CA ARG A 117 6.73 -9.81 -7.30
C ARG A 117 5.84 -10.40 -6.21
N ALA A 118 6.19 -11.58 -5.69
CA ALA A 118 5.40 -12.25 -4.66
C ALA A 118 5.24 -11.38 -3.40
N GLU A 119 6.33 -10.76 -2.93
CA GLU A 119 6.31 -9.86 -1.77
C GLU A 119 5.41 -8.65 -2.01
N CYS A 120 5.47 -8.04 -3.20
CA CYS A 120 4.62 -6.91 -3.54
C CYS A 120 3.12 -7.29 -3.50
N TRP A 121 2.76 -8.45 -4.01
CA TRP A 121 1.37 -8.92 -3.99
C TRP A 121 0.92 -9.30 -2.58
N GLU A 122 1.77 -9.91 -1.78
CA GLU A 122 1.48 -10.20 -0.36
C GLU A 122 1.21 -8.92 0.43
N TYR A 123 2.02 -7.89 0.24
CA TYR A 123 1.82 -6.60 0.89
C TYR A 123 0.58 -5.87 0.38
N PHE A 124 0.30 -5.94 -0.91
CA PHE A 124 -0.93 -5.39 -1.48
C PHE A 124 -2.16 -6.04 -0.84
N ASP A 125 -2.18 -7.37 -0.77
CA ASP A 125 -3.27 -8.14 -0.17
C ASP A 125 -3.37 -7.89 1.35
N LEU A 126 -2.25 -7.69 2.04
CA LEU A 126 -2.22 -7.30 3.45
C LEU A 126 -2.95 -5.98 3.68
N VAL A 127 -2.68 -4.97 2.87
CA VAL A 127 -3.34 -3.67 2.96
C VAL A 127 -4.84 -3.81 2.66
N GLU A 128 -5.20 -4.53 1.62
CA GLU A 128 -6.62 -4.76 1.26
C GLU A 128 -7.39 -5.39 2.41
N ARG A 129 -6.86 -6.47 2.99
CA ARG A 129 -7.49 -7.14 4.14
C ARG A 129 -7.61 -6.22 5.34
N GLN A 130 -6.59 -5.41 5.60
CA GLN A 130 -6.60 -4.47 6.72
C GLN A 130 -7.67 -3.39 6.54
N LEU A 131 -7.74 -2.78 5.36
CA LEU A 131 -8.76 -1.75 5.07
C LEU A 131 -10.18 -2.34 5.11
N THR A 132 -10.36 -3.57 4.64
CA THR A 132 -11.64 -4.29 4.73
C THR A 132 -12.01 -4.57 6.19
N ALA A 133 -11.05 -5.01 7.02
CA ALA A 133 -11.29 -5.24 8.44
C ALA A 133 -11.69 -3.98 9.21
N TRP A 134 -11.25 -2.82 8.76
CA TRP A 134 -11.67 -1.52 9.29
C TRP A 134 -12.97 -0.99 8.68
N ALA A 135 -13.65 -1.76 7.82
CA ALA A 135 -14.85 -1.34 7.09
C ALA A 135 -14.64 -0.08 6.22
N ILE A 136 -13.43 0.11 5.71
CA ILE A 136 -13.09 1.17 4.77
C ILE A 136 -13.46 0.74 3.34
N LEU A 137 -13.19 -0.51 2.99
CA LEU A 137 -13.51 -1.11 1.69
C LEU A 137 -14.76 -1.98 1.75
#